data_f5032593224586d3a4fd5e2e1c332097
#
_entry.id   f5032593224586d3a4fd5e2e1c332097
#
_cell.length_a   1.000
_cell.length_b   1.000
_cell.length_c   1.000
_cell.angle_alpha   90.00
_cell.angle_beta   90.00
_cell.angle_gamma   90.00
#
_symmetry.space_group_name_H-M   'P 1'
#
loop_
_entity.id
_entity.type
_entity.pdbx_description
1 polymer ?
#
loop_
_entity_poly.entity_id
_entity_poly.type
_entity_poly.pdbx_seq_one_letter_code
_entity_poly.pdbx_strand_id
1 'polypeptide(L)'
;MLNLSSFFFFFFTLLISYLILNRIPIVNKFNNYLFRNLSNNAFPAISEFEFNKFSLLRIFFGIIIFVRGIYINEMLLPDEAELIFLSFLILLGAFFLIIGFLTQWVLIFFVFYMWSFGDVLLQKVTLGDSVASMVAVLLFSLNAGKHLSLDSIFLNRFKIPYQFLLYFKGKLTREYIFFAKFSAIICFWALCMHSVSMHINESGWMDGSTGPLLLSSSFMSRWGPEFTYIFGLNEFFVLGAKISIWIMMFWYPFILPFVLMGGILRSYTIIWGWLFIILSLTVLQLGYLAEIEIILWLALFWTSSGMNPKNRLEVCAATKELSGIP
;
A
#
# COMPACT_ATOMS: atom_id res chain seq x y z
N MET A 1 5.95 22.02 -10.56
CA MET A 1 6.12 20.79 -9.73
C MET A 1 5.02 20.78 -8.71
N LEU A 2 4.05 19.88 -8.82
CA LEU A 2 3.12 19.61 -7.73
C LEU A 2 3.94 18.96 -6.62
N ASN A 3 4.20 19.73 -5.57
CA ASN A 3 4.97 19.27 -4.43
C ASN A 3 4.21 18.07 -3.81
N LEU A 4 4.90 16.99 -3.49
CA LEU A 4 4.32 15.78 -2.86
C LEU A 4 3.50 16.17 -1.61
N SER A 5 3.89 17.27 -0.94
CA SER A 5 3.15 17.90 0.15
C SER A 5 1.75 18.36 -0.25
N SER A 6 1.57 18.93 -1.44
CA SER A 6 0.27 19.35 -1.95
C SER A 6 -0.65 18.16 -2.22
N PHE A 7 -0.08 17.02 -2.62
CA PHE A 7 -0.83 15.80 -2.88
C PHE A 7 -1.37 15.15 -1.61
N PHE A 8 -0.57 15.07 -0.54
CA PHE A 8 -1.01 14.57 0.76
C PHE A 8 -1.99 15.52 1.44
N PHE A 9 -1.79 16.82 1.32
CA PHE A 9 -2.76 17.82 1.79
C PHE A 9 -4.11 17.64 1.07
N PHE A 10 -4.08 17.41 -0.24
CA PHE A 10 -5.27 17.10 -1.03
C PHE A 10 -5.93 15.79 -0.58
N PHE A 11 -5.17 14.75 -0.30
CA PHE A 11 -5.69 13.47 0.21
C PHE A 11 -6.31 13.60 1.60
N PHE A 12 -5.64 14.28 2.54
CA PHE A 12 -6.20 14.56 3.88
C PHE A 12 -7.45 15.43 3.79
N THR A 13 -7.44 16.40 2.92
CA THR A 13 -8.60 17.26 2.64
C THR A 13 -9.76 16.46 2.06
N LEU A 14 -9.49 15.51 1.13
CA LEU A 14 -10.50 14.60 0.59
C LEU A 14 -11.07 13.67 1.67
N LEU A 15 -10.23 13.08 2.51
CA LEU A 15 -10.67 12.19 3.59
C LEU A 15 -11.50 12.94 4.63
N ILE A 16 -11.06 14.13 5.07
CA ILE A 16 -11.79 14.98 6.01
C ILE A 16 -13.07 15.49 5.36
N SER A 17 -13.02 15.94 4.12
CA SER A 17 -14.19 16.37 3.36
C SER A 17 -15.20 15.24 3.20
N TYR A 18 -14.75 14.03 2.93
CA TYR A 18 -15.59 12.83 2.89
C TYR A 18 -16.29 12.58 4.23
N LEU A 19 -15.56 12.64 5.35
CA LEU A 19 -16.12 12.46 6.68
C LEU A 19 -17.16 13.52 7.04
N ILE A 20 -16.95 14.76 6.59
CA ILE A 20 -17.88 15.89 6.80
C ILE A 20 -19.07 15.78 5.83
N LEU A 21 -18.83 15.55 4.55
CA LEU A 21 -19.84 15.50 3.50
C LEU A 21 -20.80 14.31 3.65
N ASN A 22 -20.37 13.20 4.25
CA ASN A 22 -21.25 12.05 4.54
C ASN A 22 -22.38 12.38 5.54
N ARG A 23 -22.30 13.50 6.24
CA ARG A 23 -23.41 14.01 7.08
C ARG A 23 -24.51 14.70 6.28
N ILE A 24 -24.29 14.99 4.99
CA ILE A 24 -25.26 15.63 4.11
C ILE A 24 -26.10 14.55 3.42
N PRO A 25 -27.44 14.53 3.57
CA PRO A 25 -28.30 13.44 3.05
C PRO A 25 -28.20 13.19 1.53
N ILE A 26 -27.98 14.24 0.73
CA ILE A 26 -27.80 14.14 -0.72
C ILE A 26 -26.51 13.43 -1.06
N VAL A 27 -25.42 13.79 -0.37
CA VAL A 27 -24.10 13.17 -0.57
C VAL A 27 -24.13 11.72 -0.15
N ASN A 28 -24.84 11.38 0.93
CA ASN A 28 -25.01 10.01 1.37
C ASN A 28 -25.77 9.16 0.34
N LYS A 29 -26.81 9.70 -0.30
CA LYS A 29 -27.50 9.01 -1.41
C LYS A 29 -26.60 8.79 -2.62
N PHE A 30 -25.81 9.79 -3.01
CA PHE A 30 -24.87 9.68 -4.11
C PHE A 30 -23.73 8.67 -3.79
N ASN A 31 -23.19 8.70 -2.58
CA ASN A 31 -22.19 7.76 -2.12
C ASN A 31 -22.72 6.33 -2.10
N ASN A 32 -23.96 6.12 -1.66
CA ASN A 32 -24.60 4.80 -1.67
C ASN A 32 -24.81 4.28 -3.10
N TYR A 33 -25.15 5.16 -4.04
CA TYR A 33 -25.26 4.81 -5.46
C TYR A 33 -23.90 4.42 -6.06
N LEU A 34 -22.89 5.25 -5.86
CA LEU A 34 -21.50 4.96 -6.29
C LEU A 34 -20.99 3.68 -5.63
N PHE A 35 -21.18 3.55 -4.33
CA PHE A 35 -20.78 2.36 -3.60
C PHE A 35 -21.42 1.11 -4.18
N ARG A 36 -22.73 1.11 -4.42
CA ARG A 36 -23.45 -0.05 -4.96
C ARG A 36 -22.97 -0.47 -6.35
N ASN A 37 -22.64 0.48 -7.20
CA ASN A 37 -22.21 0.22 -8.57
C ASN A 37 -20.71 -0.10 -8.67
N LEU A 38 -19.84 0.63 -7.95
CA LEU A 38 -18.40 0.46 -8.06
C LEU A 38 -17.85 -0.62 -7.11
N SER A 39 -18.42 -0.79 -5.92
CA SER A 39 -17.85 -1.72 -4.92
C SER A 39 -17.84 -3.16 -5.40
N ASN A 40 -18.90 -3.59 -6.12
CA ASN A 40 -19.00 -4.96 -6.62
C ASN A 40 -17.98 -5.24 -7.73
N ASN A 41 -17.63 -4.23 -8.52
CA ASN A 41 -16.66 -4.35 -9.60
C ASN A 41 -15.22 -4.24 -9.09
N ALA A 42 -14.93 -3.21 -8.29
CA ALA A 42 -13.58 -2.91 -7.82
C ALA A 42 -13.13 -3.85 -6.68
N PHE A 43 -13.98 -4.04 -5.66
CA PHE A 43 -13.63 -4.79 -4.44
C PHE A 43 -14.78 -5.74 -4.02
N PRO A 44 -15.03 -6.83 -4.77
CA PRO A 44 -16.25 -7.65 -4.63
C PRO A 44 -16.38 -8.42 -3.31
N ALA A 45 -15.29 -8.66 -2.59
CA ALA A 45 -15.30 -9.53 -1.41
C ALA A 45 -14.83 -8.80 -0.15
N ILE A 46 -15.66 -7.92 0.38
CA ILE A 46 -15.42 -7.31 1.70
C ILE A 46 -16.13 -8.15 2.77
N SER A 47 -15.38 -8.88 3.60
CA SER A 47 -15.88 -9.76 4.64
C SER A 47 -15.22 -9.48 6.00
N GLU A 48 -15.73 -10.07 7.08
CA GLU A 48 -15.12 -9.98 8.42
C GLU A 48 -13.68 -10.53 8.48
N PHE A 49 -13.32 -11.44 7.57
CA PHE A 49 -11.95 -11.93 7.40
C PHE A 49 -10.93 -10.78 7.18
N GLU A 50 -11.36 -9.64 6.65
CA GLU A 50 -10.47 -8.52 6.38
C GLU A 50 -9.82 -7.93 7.63
N PHE A 51 -10.46 -8.00 8.80
CA PHE A 51 -9.87 -7.44 10.03
C PHE A 51 -8.61 -8.20 10.45
N ASN A 52 -8.65 -9.53 10.41
CA ASN A 52 -7.47 -10.35 10.72
C ASN A 52 -6.36 -10.14 9.68
N LYS A 53 -6.75 -9.99 8.40
CA LYS A 53 -5.83 -9.68 7.31
C LYS A 53 -5.09 -8.36 7.56
N PHE A 54 -5.78 -7.29 7.90
CA PHE A 54 -5.14 -6.00 8.15
C PHE A 54 -4.22 -6.02 9.37
N SER A 55 -4.58 -6.78 10.39
CA SER A 55 -3.69 -6.99 11.54
C SER A 55 -2.42 -7.75 11.16
N LEU A 56 -2.52 -8.76 10.30
CA LEU A 56 -1.37 -9.47 9.76
C LEU A 56 -0.50 -8.56 8.87
N LEU A 57 -1.13 -7.80 7.98
CA LEU A 57 -0.43 -6.84 7.12
C LEU A 57 0.30 -5.75 7.92
N ARG A 58 -0.25 -5.32 9.06
CA ARG A 58 0.44 -4.43 9.99
C ARG A 58 1.74 -5.06 10.51
N ILE A 59 1.71 -6.34 10.89
CA ILE A 59 2.91 -7.04 11.37
C ILE A 59 3.97 -7.07 10.27
N PHE A 60 3.60 -7.45 9.04
CA PHE A 60 4.53 -7.44 7.91
C PHE A 60 5.05 -6.04 7.60
N PHE A 61 4.20 -5.02 7.64
CA PHE A 61 4.61 -3.63 7.49
C PHE A 61 5.64 -3.24 8.55
N GLY A 62 5.38 -3.57 9.82
CA GLY A 62 6.33 -3.34 10.91
C GLY A 62 7.68 -4.03 10.68
N ILE A 63 7.70 -5.30 10.21
CA ILE A 63 8.92 -6.03 9.91
C ILE A 63 9.72 -5.34 8.79
N ILE A 64 9.06 -4.93 7.70
CA ILE A 64 9.72 -4.28 6.57
C ILE A 64 10.33 -2.94 7.02
N ILE A 65 9.56 -2.12 7.76
CA ILE A 65 10.07 -0.84 8.28
C ILE A 65 11.21 -1.07 9.28
N PHE A 66 11.16 -2.12 10.10
CA PHE A 66 12.23 -2.46 11.03
C PHE A 66 13.54 -2.79 10.29
N VAL A 67 13.48 -3.66 9.29
CA VAL A 67 14.63 -3.99 8.44
C VAL A 67 15.16 -2.75 7.72
N ARG A 68 14.26 -1.90 7.20
CA ARG A 68 14.64 -0.62 6.59
C ARG A 68 15.32 0.31 7.60
N GLY A 69 14.84 0.38 8.83
CA GLY A 69 15.45 1.17 9.90
C GLY A 69 16.86 0.72 10.24
N ILE A 70 17.12 -0.60 10.29
CA ILE A 70 18.48 -1.13 10.47
C ILE A 70 19.38 -0.67 9.32
N TYR A 71 18.93 -0.85 8.08
CA TYR A 71 19.69 -0.47 6.89
C TYR A 71 20.01 1.03 6.84
N ILE A 72 19.05 1.89 7.22
CA ILE A 72 19.30 3.34 7.34
C ILE A 72 20.37 3.60 8.41
N ASN A 73 20.26 2.96 9.57
CA ASN A 73 21.20 3.17 10.67
C ASN A 73 22.63 2.76 10.31
N GLU A 74 22.80 1.70 9.52
CA GLU A 74 24.12 1.27 9.03
C GLU A 74 24.74 2.26 8.02
N MET A 75 23.92 3.08 7.36
CA MET A 75 24.38 4.09 6.41
C MET A 75 24.71 5.45 7.05
N LEU A 76 24.35 5.67 8.31
CA LEU A 76 24.55 6.93 8.99
C LEU A 76 26.00 7.04 9.49
N LEU A 77 26.56 8.24 9.37
CA LEU A 77 27.88 8.54 9.91
C LEU A 77 27.79 8.87 11.41
N PRO A 78 28.85 8.61 12.20
CA PRO A 78 28.84 8.85 13.64
C PRO A 78 28.58 10.31 14.08
N ASP A 79 28.85 11.27 13.21
CA ASP A 79 28.60 12.70 13.41
C ASP A 79 27.17 13.14 13.11
N GLU A 80 26.34 12.26 12.53
CA GLU A 80 24.92 12.50 12.25
C GLU A 80 24.01 12.11 13.45
N ALA A 81 24.32 12.58 14.66
CA ALA A 81 23.64 12.17 15.91
C ALA A 81 22.11 12.34 15.88
N GLU A 82 21.61 13.41 15.23
CA GLU A 82 20.17 13.64 15.09
C GLU A 82 19.50 12.56 14.23
N LEU A 83 20.17 12.15 13.14
CA LEU A 83 19.67 11.12 12.23
C LEU A 83 19.73 9.73 12.88
N ILE A 84 20.75 9.46 13.69
CA ILE A 84 20.87 8.23 14.49
C ILE A 84 19.70 8.14 15.48
N PHE A 85 19.38 9.23 16.19
CA PHE A 85 18.22 9.26 17.08
C PHE A 85 16.90 9.00 16.34
N LEU A 86 16.72 9.60 15.16
CA LEU A 86 15.54 9.38 14.33
C LEU A 86 15.45 7.95 13.82
N SER A 87 16.56 7.34 13.41
CA SER A 87 16.59 5.93 13.01
C SER A 87 16.19 5.01 14.17
N PHE A 88 16.62 5.31 15.37
CA PHE A 88 16.19 4.60 16.59
C PHE A 88 14.68 4.73 16.83
N LEU A 89 14.08 5.91 16.64
CA LEU A 89 12.63 6.09 16.74
C LEU A 89 11.86 5.28 15.68
N ILE A 90 12.44 5.13 14.48
CA ILE A 90 11.86 4.24 13.45
C ILE A 90 11.86 2.79 13.91
N LEU A 91 13.00 2.31 14.41
CA LEU A 91 13.14 0.94 14.90
C LEU A 91 12.18 0.66 16.06
N LEU A 92 12.09 1.58 17.02
CA LEU A 92 11.15 1.49 18.13
C LEU A 92 9.67 1.50 17.65
N GLY A 93 9.33 2.41 16.75
CA GLY A 93 7.99 2.47 16.16
C GLY A 93 7.65 1.20 15.37
N ALA A 94 8.57 0.70 14.57
CA ALA A 94 8.40 -0.54 13.81
C ALA A 94 8.20 -1.75 14.75
N PHE A 95 8.97 -1.84 15.82
CA PHE A 95 8.77 -2.85 16.86
C PHE A 95 7.38 -2.75 17.51
N PHE A 96 6.92 -1.53 17.82
CA PHE A 96 5.57 -1.31 18.35
C PHE A 96 4.48 -1.72 17.36
N LEU A 97 4.69 -1.53 16.04
CA LEU A 97 3.77 -2.05 15.03
C LEU A 97 3.73 -3.57 15.01
N ILE A 98 4.88 -4.24 15.12
CA ILE A 98 4.93 -5.71 15.13
C ILE A 98 4.10 -6.27 16.29
N ILE A 99 4.33 -5.79 17.50
CA ILE A 99 3.59 -6.27 18.68
C ILE A 99 2.17 -5.68 18.79
N GLY A 100 1.87 -4.63 18.03
CA GLY A 100 0.59 -3.92 18.04
C GLY A 100 0.37 -3.11 19.31
N PHE A 101 1.36 -2.34 19.72
CA PHE A 101 1.30 -1.42 20.84
C PHE A 101 1.17 0.02 20.34
N LEU A 102 0.18 0.76 20.84
CA LEU A 102 -0.14 2.13 20.38
C LEU A 102 -0.20 2.24 18.85
N THR A 103 -0.76 1.22 18.21
CA THR A 103 -0.71 1.01 16.74
C THR A 103 -1.10 2.25 15.95
N GLN A 104 -2.19 2.92 16.32
CA GLN A 104 -2.69 4.07 15.57
C GLN A 104 -1.78 5.29 15.70
N TRP A 105 -1.22 5.51 16.88
CA TRP A 105 -0.24 6.59 17.12
C TRP A 105 1.04 6.36 16.31
N VAL A 106 1.51 5.12 16.28
CA VAL A 106 2.72 4.77 15.52
C VAL A 106 2.49 4.90 14.02
N LEU A 107 1.31 4.50 13.52
CA LEU A 107 0.97 4.68 12.09
C LEU A 107 0.92 6.16 11.72
N ILE A 108 0.33 7.02 12.57
CA ILE A 108 0.37 8.49 12.37
C ILE A 108 1.82 8.99 12.37
N PHE A 109 2.63 8.55 13.32
CA PHE A 109 4.05 8.90 13.36
C PHE A 109 4.74 8.56 12.04
N PHE A 110 4.54 7.35 11.49
CA PHE A 110 5.14 6.97 10.21
C PHE A 110 4.64 7.79 9.04
N VAL A 111 3.35 8.16 9.00
CA VAL A 111 2.84 9.07 7.96
C VAL A 111 3.59 10.39 7.98
N PHE A 112 3.72 11.01 9.16
CA PHE A 112 4.45 12.28 9.30
C PHE A 112 5.95 12.10 9.05
N TYR A 113 6.53 11.04 9.57
CA TYR A 113 7.95 10.74 9.39
C TYR A 113 8.30 10.60 7.90
N MET A 114 7.61 9.71 7.16
CA MET A 114 7.87 9.49 5.74
C MET A 114 7.70 10.77 4.92
N TRP A 115 6.91 11.69 5.40
CA TRP A 115 6.67 12.95 4.72
C TRP A 115 7.68 14.05 5.08
N SER A 116 7.92 14.28 6.38
CA SER A 116 8.75 15.40 6.84
C SER A 116 10.24 15.17 6.64
N PHE A 117 10.69 13.93 6.70
CA PHE A 117 12.11 13.57 6.59
C PHE A 117 12.53 13.17 5.17
N GLY A 118 11.57 12.96 4.27
CA GLY A 118 11.86 12.79 2.86
C GLY A 118 12.73 13.91 2.31
N ASP A 119 12.49 15.15 2.71
CA ASP A 119 13.26 16.31 2.27
C ASP A 119 14.64 16.41 2.96
N VAL A 120 14.75 16.00 4.21
CA VAL A 120 16.02 16.06 4.98
C VAL A 120 16.97 14.92 4.60
N LEU A 121 16.41 13.75 4.28
CA LEU A 121 17.14 12.56 3.86
C LEU A 121 17.16 12.37 2.35
N LEU A 122 17.09 13.44 1.56
CA LEU A 122 16.94 13.45 0.08
C LEU A 122 17.80 12.41 -0.66
N GLN A 123 19.00 12.10 -0.16
CA GLN A 123 19.87 11.08 -0.73
C GLN A 123 19.53 9.63 -0.28
N LYS A 124 18.70 9.47 0.75
CA LYS A 124 18.39 8.19 1.40
C LYS A 124 16.90 7.79 1.23
N VAL A 125 16.10 8.67 0.61
CA VAL A 125 14.68 8.43 0.30
C VAL A 125 14.54 7.55 -0.93
N THR A 126 13.68 6.58 -0.85
CA THR A 126 13.35 5.69 -1.98
C THR A 126 11.88 5.88 -2.39
N LEU A 127 11.52 5.43 -3.61
CA LEU A 127 10.12 5.39 -4.06
C LEU A 127 9.24 4.60 -3.07
N GLY A 128 9.82 3.65 -2.35
CA GLY A 128 9.15 2.87 -1.31
C GLY A 128 8.59 3.72 -0.17
N ASP A 129 9.22 4.85 0.18
CA ASP A 129 8.77 5.72 1.27
C ASP A 129 7.39 6.35 0.99
N SER A 130 7.13 6.74 -0.26
CA SER A 130 5.83 7.26 -0.67
C SER A 130 4.72 6.20 -0.59
N VAL A 131 5.01 4.98 -1.03
CA VAL A 131 4.05 3.86 -0.95
C VAL A 131 3.87 3.42 0.50
N ALA A 132 4.92 3.44 1.33
CA ALA A 132 4.85 3.11 2.75
C ALA A 132 3.93 4.08 3.51
N SER A 133 3.98 5.38 3.22
CA SER A 133 3.05 6.34 3.82
C SER A 133 1.59 6.07 3.45
N MET A 134 1.31 5.66 2.21
CA MET A 134 -0.05 5.25 1.82
C MET A 134 -0.50 3.99 2.55
N VAL A 135 0.37 2.99 2.70
CA VAL A 135 0.09 1.77 3.47
C VAL A 135 -0.18 2.13 4.93
N ALA A 136 0.59 3.03 5.53
CA ALA A 136 0.36 3.49 6.90
C ALA A 136 -1.02 4.15 7.07
N VAL A 137 -1.42 5.04 6.14
CA VAL A 137 -2.75 5.67 6.12
C VAL A 137 -3.85 4.62 5.95
N LEU A 138 -3.66 3.64 5.07
CA LEU A 138 -4.64 2.57 4.84
C LEU A 138 -4.82 1.70 6.09
N LEU A 139 -3.73 1.27 6.72
CA LEU A 139 -3.76 0.45 7.94
C LEU A 139 -4.34 1.24 9.12
N PHE A 140 -4.03 2.53 9.24
CA PHE A 140 -4.65 3.44 10.21
C PHE A 140 -6.16 3.51 10.02
N SER A 141 -6.62 3.80 8.80
CA SER A 141 -8.03 3.91 8.48
C SER A 141 -8.80 2.63 8.76
N LEU A 142 -8.17 1.47 8.63
CA LEU A 142 -8.79 0.14 8.79
C LEU A 142 -8.61 -0.45 10.20
N ASN A 143 -8.18 0.36 11.18
CA ASN A 143 -7.98 -0.08 12.57
C ASN A 143 -7.14 -1.37 12.68
N ALA A 144 -6.03 -1.44 11.96
CA ALA A 144 -5.21 -2.66 11.84
C ALA A 144 -4.65 -3.20 13.17
N GLY A 145 -4.69 -2.42 14.25
CA GLY A 145 -4.31 -2.84 15.59
C GLY A 145 -5.45 -3.43 16.44
N LYS A 146 -6.67 -3.54 15.92
CA LYS A 146 -7.83 -4.00 16.71
C LYS A 146 -7.79 -5.50 17.02
N HIS A 147 -7.05 -6.29 16.24
CA HIS A 147 -6.86 -7.72 16.42
C HIS A 147 -5.37 -8.04 16.43
N LEU A 148 -5.00 -9.21 17.00
CA LEU A 148 -3.62 -9.71 17.07
C LEU A 148 -2.63 -8.65 17.58
N SER A 149 -2.96 -7.95 18.67
CA SER A 149 -2.17 -6.80 19.17
C SER A 149 -2.26 -6.68 20.68
N LEU A 150 -1.26 -6.03 21.30
CA LEU A 150 -1.33 -5.61 22.70
C LEU A 150 -2.46 -4.61 22.93
N ASP A 151 -2.74 -3.73 21.96
CA ASP A 151 -3.85 -2.80 22.06
C ASP A 151 -5.19 -3.51 22.24
N SER A 152 -5.39 -4.65 21.58
CA SER A 152 -6.62 -5.46 21.77
C SER A 152 -6.74 -6.03 23.19
N ILE A 153 -5.62 -6.35 23.82
CA ILE A 153 -5.57 -6.78 25.23
C ILE A 153 -5.93 -5.61 26.14
N PHE A 154 -5.37 -4.43 25.89
CA PHE A 154 -5.67 -3.23 26.67
C PHE A 154 -7.13 -2.81 26.56
N LEU A 155 -7.71 -2.88 25.36
CA LEU A 155 -9.13 -2.59 25.15
C LEU A 155 -10.05 -3.57 25.89
N ASN A 156 -9.75 -4.86 25.79
CA ASN A 156 -10.64 -5.92 26.27
C ASN A 156 -10.42 -6.23 27.76
N ARG A 157 -9.17 -6.34 28.21
CA ARG A 157 -8.82 -6.77 29.57
C ARG A 157 -8.73 -5.59 30.54
N PHE A 158 -8.10 -4.50 30.12
CA PHE A 158 -7.88 -3.32 30.99
C PHE A 158 -8.91 -2.20 30.75
N LYS A 159 -9.84 -2.38 29.81
CA LYS A 159 -10.92 -1.43 29.48
C LYS A 159 -10.42 -0.02 29.20
N ILE A 160 -9.22 0.13 28.59
CA ILE A 160 -8.68 1.42 28.21
C ILE A 160 -9.63 2.06 27.18
N PRO A 161 -9.92 3.38 27.30
CA PRO A 161 -10.83 4.06 26.37
C PRO A 161 -10.35 4.00 24.92
N TYR A 162 -11.26 3.77 23.98
CA TYR A 162 -10.99 3.78 22.53
C TYR A 162 -10.34 5.08 22.07
N GLN A 163 -10.71 6.21 22.70
CA GLN A 163 -10.17 7.53 22.37
C GLN A 163 -8.66 7.62 22.65
N PHE A 164 -8.20 6.99 23.73
CA PHE A 164 -6.76 6.96 24.05
C PHE A 164 -5.95 6.22 22.99
N LEU A 165 -6.49 5.11 22.49
CA LEU A 165 -5.82 4.31 21.46
C LEU A 165 -6.19 4.77 20.03
N LEU A 166 -6.98 5.83 19.88
CA LEU A 166 -7.49 6.36 18.60
C LEU A 166 -8.28 5.34 17.77
N TYR A 167 -8.89 4.35 18.39
CA TYR A 167 -9.71 3.40 17.66
C TYR A 167 -11.13 3.91 17.45
N PHE A 168 -11.65 3.66 16.28
CA PHE A 168 -13.06 3.94 15.98
C PHE A 168 -13.95 2.99 16.79
N LYS A 169 -14.95 3.57 17.45
CA LYS A 169 -15.95 2.80 18.20
C LYS A 169 -16.90 2.12 17.21
N GLY A 170 -17.09 0.82 17.38
CA GLY A 170 -18.02 0.04 16.56
C GLY A 170 -17.33 -0.81 15.48
N LYS A 171 -18.15 -1.39 14.59
CA LYS A 171 -17.67 -2.16 13.42
C LYS A 171 -17.42 -1.21 12.26
N LEU A 172 -16.34 -1.43 11.52
CA LEU A 172 -16.12 -0.75 10.25
C LEU A 172 -17.20 -1.22 9.26
N THR A 173 -17.87 -0.26 8.63
CA THR A 173 -18.86 -0.59 7.61
C THR A 173 -18.19 -1.01 6.30
N ARG A 174 -18.91 -1.74 5.47
CA ARG A 174 -18.44 -2.16 4.15
C ARG A 174 -18.09 -0.95 3.29
N GLU A 175 -18.90 0.11 3.37
CA GLU A 175 -18.70 1.37 2.67
C GLU A 175 -17.39 2.03 3.09
N TYR A 176 -17.10 2.06 4.37
CA TYR A 176 -15.87 2.65 4.89
C TYR A 176 -14.62 1.91 4.39
N ILE A 177 -14.64 0.58 4.45
CA ILE A 177 -13.54 -0.25 3.93
C ILE A 177 -13.36 -0.04 2.41
N PHE A 178 -14.47 0.05 1.67
CA PHE A 178 -14.42 0.36 0.24
C PHE A 178 -13.74 1.70 -0.02
N PHE A 179 -14.15 2.76 0.68
CA PHE A 179 -13.57 4.08 0.47
C PHE A 179 -12.12 4.17 0.89
N ALA A 180 -11.71 3.49 1.96
CA ALA A 180 -10.30 3.42 2.35
C ALA A 180 -9.44 2.75 1.26
N LYS A 181 -9.88 1.62 0.71
CA LYS A 181 -9.20 0.94 -0.40
C LYS A 181 -9.24 1.77 -1.68
N PHE A 182 -10.37 2.38 -1.99
CA PHE A 182 -10.53 3.23 -3.17
C PHE A 182 -9.60 4.45 -3.11
N SER A 183 -9.49 5.09 -1.97
CA SER A 183 -8.54 6.19 -1.76
C SER A 183 -7.10 5.72 -1.95
N ALA A 184 -6.73 4.56 -1.42
CA ALA A 184 -5.38 4.03 -1.57
C ALA A 184 -5.05 3.72 -3.04
N ILE A 185 -5.98 3.12 -3.82
CA ILE A 185 -5.71 2.85 -5.24
C ILE A 185 -5.65 4.13 -6.08
N ILE A 186 -6.44 5.17 -5.75
CA ILE A 186 -6.33 6.49 -6.39
C ILE A 186 -4.95 7.10 -6.12
N CYS A 187 -4.47 7.05 -4.88
CA CYS A 187 -3.16 7.58 -4.52
C CYS A 187 -2.03 6.84 -5.26
N PHE A 188 -2.10 5.51 -5.29
CA PHE A 188 -1.13 4.71 -6.03
C PHE A 188 -1.16 5.01 -7.53
N TRP A 189 -2.36 5.08 -8.12
CA TRP A 189 -2.52 5.48 -9.52
C TRP A 189 -1.96 6.86 -9.80
N ALA A 190 -2.17 7.84 -8.92
CA ALA A 190 -1.64 9.18 -9.09
C ALA A 190 -0.10 9.21 -9.04
N LEU A 191 0.56 8.38 -8.20
CA LEU A 191 2.01 8.19 -8.23
C LEU A 191 2.48 7.60 -9.57
N CYS A 192 1.78 6.59 -10.08
CA CYS A 192 2.08 6.01 -11.38
C CYS A 192 1.92 7.04 -12.51
N MET A 193 0.85 7.87 -12.46
CA MET A 193 0.65 8.96 -13.42
C MET A 193 1.73 10.03 -13.33
N HIS A 194 2.21 10.35 -12.13
CA HIS A 194 3.35 11.24 -11.97
C HIS A 194 4.60 10.66 -12.63
N SER A 195 4.89 9.38 -12.40
CA SER A 195 5.99 8.67 -13.07
C SER A 195 5.88 8.75 -14.59
N VAL A 196 4.70 8.46 -15.16
CA VAL A 196 4.47 8.61 -16.61
C VAL A 196 4.73 10.03 -17.08
N SER A 197 4.24 11.04 -16.35
CA SER A 197 4.42 12.45 -16.72
C SER A 197 5.89 12.89 -16.75
N MET A 198 6.71 12.31 -15.88
CA MET A 198 8.16 12.56 -15.86
C MET A 198 8.87 11.90 -17.05
N HIS A 199 8.46 10.69 -17.40
CA HIS A 199 9.15 9.87 -18.40
C HIS A 199 8.67 10.03 -19.84
N ILE A 200 7.46 10.57 -20.06
CA ILE A 200 6.89 10.71 -21.41
C ILE A 200 7.70 11.61 -22.32
N ASN A 201 8.49 12.54 -21.76
CA ASN A 201 9.35 13.45 -22.53
C ASN A 201 10.79 12.93 -22.69
N GLU A 202 11.12 11.79 -22.10
CA GLU A 202 12.44 11.17 -22.17
C GLU A 202 12.46 10.14 -23.31
N SER A 203 13.32 10.36 -24.32
CA SER A 203 13.40 9.50 -25.51
C SER A 203 13.62 8.04 -25.17
N GLY A 204 14.48 7.74 -24.17
CA GLY A 204 14.79 6.38 -23.75
C GLY A 204 13.60 5.59 -23.19
N TRP A 205 12.62 6.27 -22.60
CA TRP A 205 11.37 5.63 -22.15
C TRP A 205 10.41 5.43 -23.33
N MET A 206 10.34 6.39 -24.24
CA MET A 206 9.45 6.33 -25.38
C MET A 206 9.88 5.29 -26.43
N ASP A 207 11.18 5.14 -26.67
CA ASP A 207 11.73 4.13 -27.60
C ASP A 207 12.02 2.78 -26.90
N GLY A 208 11.81 2.71 -25.56
CA GLY A 208 12.00 1.52 -24.73
C GLY A 208 13.47 1.23 -24.41
N SER A 209 14.44 2.04 -24.85
CA SER A 209 15.87 1.79 -24.60
C SER A 209 16.26 1.84 -23.13
N THR A 210 15.45 2.51 -22.30
CA THR A 210 15.60 2.49 -20.83
C THR A 210 15.50 1.07 -20.26
N GLY A 211 14.71 0.17 -20.83
CA GLY A 211 14.57 -1.21 -20.34
C GLY A 211 15.89 -1.98 -20.31
N PRO A 212 16.57 -2.15 -21.44
CA PRO A 212 17.90 -2.77 -21.45
C PRO A 212 18.92 -2.06 -20.56
N LEU A 213 18.89 -0.72 -20.51
CA LEU A 213 19.79 0.08 -19.67
C LEU A 213 19.57 -0.18 -18.17
N LEU A 214 18.33 -0.20 -17.71
CA LEU A 214 17.99 -0.51 -16.30
C LEU A 214 18.42 -1.92 -15.92
N LEU A 215 18.15 -2.91 -16.78
CA LEU A 215 18.45 -4.30 -16.49
C LEU A 215 19.97 -4.57 -16.53
N SER A 216 20.74 -3.92 -17.39
CA SER A 216 22.19 -4.08 -17.47
C SER A 216 22.98 -3.22 -16.49
N SER A 217 22.31 -2.27 -15.81
CA SER A 217 22.94 -1.42 -14.80
C SER A 217 23.23 -2.21 -13.52
N SER A 218 24.48 -2.28 -13.10
CA SER A 218 24.87 -2.89 -11.82
C SER A 218 24.34 -2.16 -10.58
N PHE A 219 23.89 -0.91 -10.77
CA PHE A 219 23.28 -0.10 -9.71
C PHE A 219 21.77 -0.34 -9.58
N MET A 220 21.08 -0.53 -10.71
CA MET A 220 19.62 -0.67 -10.75
C MET A 220 19.14 -2.12 -10.81
N SER A 221 20.00 -3.06 -11.18
CA SER A 221 19.69 -4.47 -11.32
C SER A 221 20.62 -5.34 -10.49
N ARG A 222 20.07 -6.38 -9.86
CA ARG A 222 20.84 -7.41 -9.13
C ARG A 222 21.66 -8.28 -10.08
N TRP A 223 21.29 -8.31 -11.35
CA TRP A 223 21.83 -9.19 -12.40
C TRP A 223 22.37 -8.37 -13.58
N GLY A 224 22.88 -7.15 -13.30
CA GLY A 224 23.34 -6.24 -14.34
C GLY A 224 24.37 -6.83 -15.30
N PRO A 225 25.47 -7.47 -14.80
CA PRO A 225 26.46 -8.12 -15.64
C PRO A 225 25.88 -9.27 -16.50
N GLU A 226 25.02 -10.09 -15.93
CA GLU A 226 24.37 -11.21 -16.60
C GLU A 226 23.42 -10.72 -17.70
N PHE A 227 22.64 -9.67 -17.44
CA PHE A 227 21.80 -9.06 -18.48
C PHE A 227 22.65 -8.42 -19.59
N THR A 228 23.75 -7.75 -19.26
CA THR A 228 24.67 -7.21 -20.25
C THR A 228 25.19 -8.32 -21.18
N TYR A 229 25.57 -9.46 -20.62
CA TYR A 229 26.01 -10.63 -21.38
C TYR A 229 24.89 -11.18 -22.27
N ILE A 230 23.70 -11.40 -21.71
CA ILE A 230 22.53 -11.94 -22.43
C ILE A 230 22.10 -11.00 -23.58
N PHE A 231 22.12 -9.70 -23.37
CA PHE A 231 21.76 -8.72 -24.40
C PHE A 231 22.81 -8.69 -25.54
N GLY A 232 24.08 -8.97 -25.22
CA GLY A 232 25.13 -9.14 -26.24
C GLY A 232 24.98 -10.39 -27.09
N LEU A 233 24.29 -11.43 -26.57
CA LEU A 233 24.10 -12.69 -27.30
C LEU A 233 22.96 -12.63 -28.31
N ASN A 234 21.85 -11.94 -27.98
CA ASN A 234 20.66 -11.99 -28.82
C ASN A 234 19.77 -10.75 -28.67
N GLU A 235 19.53 -10.07 -29.78
CA GLU A 235 18.65 -8.89 -29.85
C GLU A 235 17.21 -9.14 -29.42
N PHE A 236 16.75 -10.41 -29.44
CA PHE A 236 15.41 -10.76 -28.95
C PHE A 236 15.22 -10.43 -27.47
N PHE A 237 16.23 -10.62 -26.64
CA PHE A 237 16.17 -10.25 -25.21
C PHE A 237 16.15 -8.73 -25.03
N VAL A 238 16.89 -7.99 -25.87
CA VAL A 238 16.85 -6.53 -25.89
C VAL A 238 15.44 -6.03 -26.24
N LEU A 239 14.83 -6.64 -27.26
CA LEU A 239 13.45 -6.31 -27.66
C LEU A 239 12.45 -6.62 -26.52
N GLY A 240 12.60 -7.76 -25.83
CA GLY A 240 11.78 -8.10 -24.67
C GLY A 240 11.87 -7.07 -23.54
N ALA A 241 13.07 -6.59 -23.25
CA ALA A 241 13.30 -5.54 -22.27
C ALA A 241 12.67 -4.19 -22.68
N LYS A 242 12.73 -3.83 -23.96
CA LYS A 242 12.04 -2.63 -24.50
C LYS A 242 10.52 -2.75 -24.38
N ILE A 243 9.96 -3.90 -24.75
CA ILE A 243 8.52 -4.16 -24.67
C ILE A 243 8.05 -4.06 -23.22
N SER A 244 8.82 -4.52 -22.24
CA SER A 244 8.45 -4.43 -20.82
C SER A 244 8.24 -3.00 -20.35
N ILE A 245 9.05 -2.04 -20.82
CA ILE A 245 8.88 -0.62 -20.53
C ILE A 245 7.59 -0.08 -21.14
N TRP A 246 7.28 -0.42 -22.39
CA TRP A 246 6.04 0.03 -23.02
C TRP A 246 4.80 -0.52 -22.32
N ILE A 247 4.83 -1.80 -21.94
CA ILE A 247 3.72 -2.40 -21.19
C ILE A 247 3.54 -1.69 -19.83
N MET A 248 4.62 -1.37 -19.14
CA MET A 248 4.58 -0.64 -17.87
C MET A 248 4.01 0.77 -18.06
N MET A 249 4.50 1.52 -19.06
CA MET A 249 4.01 2.86 -19.39
C MET A 249 2.54 2.87 -19.79
N PHE A 250 2.07 1.82 -20.46
CA PHE A 250 0.65 1.62 -20.79
C PHE A 250 -0.16 1.22 -19.55
N TRP A 251 0.35 0.33 -18.69
CA TRP A 251 -0.39 -0.16 -17.54
C TRP A 251 -0.67 0.93 -16.50
N TYR A 252 0.30 1.81 -16.23
CA TYR A 252 0.19 2.86 -15.22
C TYR A 252 -1.06 3.75 -15.37
N PRO A 253 -1.38 4.34 -16.52
CA PRO A 253 -2.58 5.13 -16.71
C PRO A 253 -3.87 4.33 -16.49
N PHE A 254 -3.85 3.04 -16.81
CA PHE A 254 -5.04 2.20 -16.82
C PHE A 254 -5.29 1.44 -15.51
N ILE A 255 -4.40 1.51 -14.52
CA ILE A 255 -4.60 0.82 -13.22
C ILE A 255 -5.98 1.15 -12.64
N LEU A 256 -6.27 2.42 -12.40
CA LEU A 256 -7.54 2.84 -11.80
C LEU A 256 -8.76 2.53 -12.70
N PRO A 257 -8.80 2.93 -13.97
CA PRO A 257 -9.89 2.59 -14.87
C PRO A 257 -10.18 1.08 -14.91
N PHE A 258 -9.17 0.24 -15.06
CA PHE A 258 -9.34 -1.21 -15.17
C PHE A 258 -9.84 -1.84 -13.86
N VAL A 259 -9.39 -1.35 -12.71
CA VAL A 259 -9.91 -1.80 -11.42
C VAL A 259 -11.39 -1.44 -11.28
N LEU A 260 -11.80 -0.24 -11.70
CA LEU A 260 -13.19 0.21 -11.62
C LEU A 260 -14.13 -0.48 -12.61
N MET A 261 -13.65 -0.79 -13.80
CA MET A 261 -14.42 -1.55 -14.80
C MET A 261 -14.67 -3.00 -14.37
N GLY A 262 -13.79 -3.55 -13.53
CA GLY A 262 -13.96 -4.91 -13.00
C GLY A 262 -13.70 -6.02 -14.03
N GLY A 263 -14.18 -7.25 -13.73
CA GLY A 263 -14.08 -8.39 -14.64
C GLY A 263 -12.63 -8.73 -15.05
N ILE A 264 -12.45 -8.99 -16.34
CA ILE A 264 -11.15 -9.37 -16.93
C ILE A 264 -10.10 -8.25 -16.79
N LEU A 265 -10.50 -6.99 -16.96
CA LEU A 265 -9.59 -5.84 -16.89
C LEU A 265 -9.00 -5.68 -15.50
N ARG A 266 -9.82 -5.84 -14.45
CA ARG A 266 -9.33 -5.86 -13.07
C ARG A 266 -8.37 -7.04 -12.84
N SER A 267 -8.72 -8.23 -13.33
CA SER A 267 -7.86 -9.42 -13.18
C SER A 267 -6.52 -9.22 -13.89
N TYR A 268 -6.53 -8.63 -15.08
CA TYR A 268 -5.33 -8.22 -15.80
C TYR A 268 -4.46 -7.29 -14.95
N THR A 269 -5.06 -6.23 -14.40
CA THR A 269 -4.32 -5.27 -13.55
C THR A 269 -3.71 -5.94 -12.31
N ILE A 270 -4.45 -6.84 -11.66
CA ILE A 270 -3.95 -7.56 -10.48
C ILE A 270 -2.77 -8.47 -10.84
N ILE A 271 -2.91 -9.26 -11.91
CA ILE A 271 -1.86 -10.20 -12.36
C ILE A 271 -0.62 -9.42 -12.79
N TRP A 272 -0.80 -8.36 -13.58
CA TRP A 272 0.30 -7.52 -14.03
C TRP A 272 1.02 -6.84 -12.86
N GLY A 273 0.27 -6.32 -11.88
CA GLY A 273 0.86 -5.77 -10.67
C GLY A 273 1.69 -6.81 -9.90
N TRP A 274 1.22 -8.04 -9.76
CA TRP A 274 2.02 -9.12 -9.16
C TRP A 274 3.28 -9.43 -9.95
N LEU A 275 3.21 -9.49 -11.27
CA LEU A 275 4.38 -9.69 -12.13
C LEU A 275 5.39 -8.55 -11.95
N PHE A 276 4.91 -7.30 -11.93
CA PHE A 276 5.77 -6.14 -11.69
C PHE A 276 6.45 -6.20 -10.32
N ILE A 277 5.71 -6.51 -9.24
CA ILE A 277 6.23 -6.65 -7.88
C ILE A 277 7.29 -7.76 -7.83
N ILE A 278 7.02 -8.94 -8.40
CA ILE A 278 7.96 -10.07 -8.40
C ILE A 278 9.24 -9.71 -9.16
N LEU A 279 9.13 -9.07 -10.33
CA LEU A 279 10.28 -8.61 -11.09
C LEU A 279 11.08 -7.54 -10.32
N SER A 280 10.41 -6.60 -9.69
CA SER A 280 11.06 -5.58 -8.85
C SER A 280 11.78 -6.21 -7.67
N LEU A 281 11.20 -7.23 -7.03
CA LEU A 281 11.80 -7.92 -5.90
C LEU A 281 13.02 -8.77 -6.29
N THR A 282 12.97 -9.43 -7.45
CA THR A 282 13.99 -10.41 -7.86
C THR A 282 15.07 -9.82 -8.75
N VAL A 283 14.74 -8.83 -9.56
CA VAL A 283 15.64 -8.30 -10.60
C VAL A 283 16.13 -6.89 -10.26
N LEU A 284 15.24 -5.99 -9.85
CA LEU A 284 15.57 -4.58 -9.65
C LEU A 284 16.02 -4.28 -8.21
N GLN A 285 16.85 -3.25 -8.06
CA GLN A 285 17.30 -2.72 -6.77
C GLN A 285 16.58 -1.40 -6.46
N LEU A 286 15.27 -1.47 -6.23
CA LEU A 286 14.41 -0.30 -5.95
C LEU A 286 14.25 -0.01 -4.44
N GLY A 287 15.26 -0.35 -3.64
CA GLY A 287 15.17 -0.29 -2.19
C GLY A 287 14.15 -1.31 -1.68
N TYR A 288 13.20 -0.87 -0.85
CA TYR A 288 12.13 -1.72 -0.29
C TYR A 288 10.76 -1.47 -0.93
N LEU A 289 10.73 -0.88 -2.13
CA LEU A 289 9.50 -0.56 -2.85
C LEU A 289 8.63 -1.80 -3.08
N ALA A 290 9.24 -2.89 -3.57
CA ALA A 290 8.51 -4.10 -3.91
C ALA A 290 7.88 -4.76 -2.68
N GLU A 291 8.57 -4.78 -1.55
CA GLU A 291 8.08 -5.32 -0.29
C GLU A 291 6.87 -4.55 0.23
N ILE A 292 6.87 -3.23 0.13
CA ILE A 292 5.74 -2.39 0.51
C ILE A 292 4.57 -2.53 -0.48
N GLU A 293 4.86 -2.64 -1.77
CA GLU A 293 3.83 -2.89 -2.78
C GLU A 293 3.12 -4.22 -2.57
N ILE A 294 3.81 -5.27 -2.10
CA ILE A 294 3.17 -6.53 -1.69
C ILE A 294 2.09 -6.26 -0.65
N ILE A 295 2.39 -5.49 0.39
CA ILE A 295 1.42 -5.16 1.44
C ILE A 295 0.24 -4.40 0.86
N LEU A 296 0.51 -3.38 0.04
CA LEU A 296 -0.53 -2.61 -0.62
C LEU A 296 -1.44 -3.50 -1.49
N TRP A 297 -0.83 -4.36 -2.33
CA TRP A 297 -1.55 -5.25 -3.23
C TRP A 297 -2.38 -6.29 -2.49
N LEU A 298 -1.83 -6.87 -1.43
CA LEU A 298 -2.58 -7.76 -0.53
C LEU A 298 -3.71 -7.01 0.20
N ALA A 299 -3.48 -5.79 0.67
CA ALA A 299 -4.50 -5.00 1.33
C ALA A 299 -5.68 -4.69 0.39
N LEU A 300 -5.39 -4.36 -0.86
CA LEU A 300 -6.39 -4.01 -1.87
C LEU A 300 -7.14 -5.25 -2.40
N PHE A 301 -6.42 -6.30 -2.79
CA PHE A 301 -6.95 -7.35 -3.65
C PHE A 301 -7.00 -8.75 -3.04
N TRP A 302 -6.34 -8.99 -1.91
CA TRP A 302 -6.47 -10.28 -1.23
C TRP A 302 -7.87 -10.42 -0.65
N THR A 303 -8.64 -11.30 -1.24
CA THR A 303 -10.02 -11.60 -0.84
C THR A 303 -10.14 -13.06 -0.44
N SER A 304 -11.06 -13.36 0.47
CA SER A 304 -11.36 -14.74 0.90
C SER A 304 -12.17 -15.53 -0.15
N SER A 305 -11.82 -15.39 -1.43
CA SER A 305 -12.56 -15.98 -2.56
C SER A 305 -12.59 -17.52 -2.62
N GLY A 306 -12.08 -18.21 -1.60
CA GLY A 306 -12.11 -19.67 -1.50
C GLY A 306 -13.34 -20.26 -0.77
N MET A 307 -14.15 -19.45 -0.11
CA MET A 307 -15.38 -19.98 0.52
C MET A 307 -16.53 -19.95 -0.46
N ASN A 308 -16.95 -21.14 -0.90
CA ASN A 308 -18.17 -21.36 -1.66
C ASN A 308 -19.34 -20.61 -0.99
N PRO A 309 -20.18 -19.86 -1.74
CA PRO A 309 -21.33 -19.14 -1.18
C PRO A 309 -22.24 -20.01 -0.29
N LYS A 310 -22.32 -21.31 -0.56
CA LYS A 310 -23.05 -22.28 0.29
C LYS A 310 -22.43 -22.44 1.67
N ASN A 311 -21.11 -22.50 1.78
CA ASN A 311 -20.42 -22.60 3.07
C ASN A 311 -20.51 -21.29 3.87
N ARG A 312 -20.75 -20.15 3.24
CA ARG A 312 -21.01 -18.86 3.92
C ARG A 312 -22.32 -18.86 4.68
N LEU A 313 -23.36 -19.45 4.14
CA LEU A 313 -24.67 -19.53 4.80
C LEU A 313 -24.64 -20.48 5.99
N GLU A 314 -23.90 -21.58 5.90
CA GLU A 314 -23.75 -22.54 7.00
C GLU A 314 -22.90 -21.96 8.15
N VAL A 315 -21.82 -21.26 7.87
CA VAL A 315 -21.00 -20.59 8.89
C VAL A 315 -21.77 -19.46 9.57
N CYS A 316 -22.55 -18.67 8.80
CA CYS A 316 -23.42 -17.64 9.39
C CYS A 316 -24.56 -18.20 10.21
N ALA A 317 -25.13 -19.35 9.84
CA ALA A 317 -26.16 -20.03 10.60
C ALA A 317 -25.59 -20.60 11.93
N ALA A 318 -24.44 -21.30 11.86
CA ALA A 318 -23.76 -21.85 13.02
C ALA A 318 -23.27 -20.75 14.00
N THR A 319 -22.85 -19.58 13.49
CA THR A 319 -22.45 -18.45 14.37
C THR A 319 -23.67 -17.81 15.06
N LYS A 320 -24.82 -17.79 14.42
CA LYS A 320 -26.07 -17.31 15.03
C LYS A 320 -26.57 -18.27 16.15
N GLU A 321 -26.45 -19.56 15.93
CA GLU A 321 -26.81 -20.57 16.95
C GLU A 321 -25.89 -20.51 18.18
N LEU A 322 -24.58 -20.26 17.97
CA LEU A 322 -23.60 -20.13 19.06
C LEU A 322 -23.71 -18.80 19.83
N SER A 323 -24.28 -17.75 19.22
CA SER A 323 -24.41 -16.45 19.89
C SER A 323 -25.62 -16.31 20.80
N GLY A 324 -26.58 -17.26 20.78
CA GLY A 324 -27.74 -17.29 21.69
C GLY A 324 -28.57 -16.00 21.77
N ILE A 325 -28.46 -15.14 20.71
CA ILE A 325 -29.19 -13.87 20.68
C ILE A 325 -30.43 -14.11 19.81
N PRO A 326 -31.65 -13.95 20.41
CA PRO A 326 -32.90 -14.07 19.67
C PRO A 326 -33.06 -13.07 18.55
#